data_222ad947c2c9515b0ce62c4f7130b5ab
#
_entry.id   222ad947c2c9515b0ce62c4f7130b5ab
#
_cell.length_a   1.000
_cell.length_b   1.000
_cell.length_c   1.000
_cell.angle_alpha   90.00
_cell.angle_beta   90.00
_cell.angle_gamma   90.00
#
_symmetry.space_group_name_H-M   'P 1'
#
loop_
_entity.id
_entity.type
_entity.pdbx_description
1 polymer ?
#
loop_
_entity_poly.entity_id
_entity_poly.type
_entity_poly.pdbx_seq_one_letter_code
_entity_poly.pdbx_strand_id
1 'polypeptide(L)'
;MTSHRIRHEKARVDFGRPISFHFDGKSYTGYAGDTLASALLANGVRMLGRSFKYGRPRGIVGAGAEEPNALTQVETGAATIPNLKATQVELYDGLTARRTTGWPALDFDLKSVSGRFSRFMPAGFYYKTFQSRALWPKFEHVIRQAAGYGSAPEEADLDSYDHSHRHAEVVVVGGGPCGLLTALNLGRAGLNVTLLDEQRELGGWLLSSPHAIIDGQPGYDWLKDIIGELRSLPRVQIFTRTSAFALHDLNLIQAVEQLQDHLPLAERSETSPRQRLHRIRASHIVLATGAIERPLVFGNNDLPGILTASALTTYLNRYGVAVGRRVVLQTSNDFAYQGACDLARAGCSVVLADTRTRPNTVWEQRAHAAGVDVRPGYAISGALGSRAVKAAKLVKISADQNSISGDGPTIECDALGSSGGLSP
;
A
#
# COMPACT_ATOMS: atom_id res chain seq x y z
N MET A 1 12.40 -15.62 15.44
CA MET A 1 11.56 -15.37 14.28
C MET A 1 12.45 -15.21 13.05
N THR A 2 12.19 -15.90 11.96
CA THR A 2 12.94 -15.73 10.71
C THR A 2 12.60 -14.37 10.14
N SER A 3 13.60 -13.51 10.02
CA SER A 3 13.43 -12.19 9.39
C SER A 3 13.10 -12.35 7.90
N HIS A 4 12.06 -11.67 7.43
CA HIS A 4 11.74 -11.57 6.01
C HIS A 4 12.55 -10.48 5.29
N ARG A 5 13.49 -9.84 5.98
CA ARG A 5 14.33 -8.79 5.45
C ARG A 5 15.40 -9.34 4.50
N ILE A 6 15.52 -8.73 3.34
CA ILE A 6 16.57 -8.94 2.35
C ILE A 6 17.29 -7.61 2.15
N ARG A 7 18.57 -7.57 2.51
CA ARG A 7 19.39 -6.36 2.31
C ARG A 7 19.92 -6.33 0.88
N HIS A 8 19.67 -5.27 0.17
CA HIS A 8 20.26 -4.97 -1.13
C HIS A 8 20.45 -3.47 -1.31
N GLU A 9 21.47 -3.08 -2.06
CA GLU A 9 21.92 -1.66 -2.22
C GLU A 9 20.88 -0.75 -2.89
N LYS A 10 19.99 -1.32 -3.69
CA LYS A 10 18.95 -0.54 -4.39
C LYS A 10 17.68 -0.31 -3.56
N ALA A 11 17.60 -0.87 -2.34
CA ALA A 11 16.50 -0.60 -1.42
C ALA A 11 16.52 0.86 -0.98
N ARG A 12 15.33 1.42 -0.78
CA ARG A 12 15.15 2.82 -0.33
C ARG A 12 15.02 2.92 1.19
N VAL A 13 15.65 1.99 1.89
CA VAL A 13 15.69 1.88 3.35
C VAL A 13 17.12 1.98 3.81
N ASP A 14 17.38 2.81 4.80
CA ASP A 14 18.71 2.95 5.40
C ASP A 14 18.94 1.87 6.45
N PHE A 15 19.58 0.78 6.04
CA PHE A 15 19.93 -0.34 6.93
C PHE A 15 20.98 0.00 8.00
N GLY A 16 21.59 1.17 7.95
CA GLY A 16 22.51 1.69 8.97
C GLY A 16 21.77 2.39 10.13
N ARG A 17 20.47 2.72 9.94
CA ARG A 17 19.66 3.43 10.92
C ARG A 17 18.47 2.56 11.39
N PRO A 18 18.70 1.64 12.34
CA PRO A 18 17.61 0.86 12.92
C PRO A 18 16.66 1.77 13.71
N ILE A 19 15.38 1.42 13.67
CA ILE A 19 14.28 2.10 14.35
C ILE A 19 13.56 1.10 15.24
N SER A 20 13.36 1.43 16.52
CA SER A 20 12.55 0.67 17.44
C SER A 20 11.11 1.20 17.47
N PHE A 21 10.14 0.31 17.39
CA PHE A 21 8.73 0.69 17.43
C PHE A 21 7.90 -0.37 18.15
N HIS A 22 6.68 0.00 18.55
CA HIS A 22 5.74 -0.89 19.22
C HIS A 22 4.49 -1.13 18.35
N PHE A 23 4.08 -2.39 18.27
CA PHE A 23 2.81 -2.75 17.66
C PHE A 23 2.07 -3.78 18.53
N ASP A 24 0.83 -3.46 18.92
CA ASP A 24 0.02 -4.29 19.83
C ASP A 24 0.76 -4.66 21.14
N GLY A 25 1.51 -3.71 21.70
CA GLY A 25 2.28 -3.88 22.94
C GLY A 25 3.55 -4.71 22.80
N LYS A 26 3.94 -5.10 21.59
CA LYS A 26 5.21 -5.81 21.32
C LYS A 26 6.19 -4.88 20.64
N SER A 27 7.47 -5.00 21.03
CA SER A 27 8.56 -4.25 20.40
C SER A 27 9.04 -4.95 19.13
N TYR A 28 9.32 -4.16 18.11
CA TYR A 28 9.83 -4.57 16.81
C TYR A 28 10.95 -3.64 16.35
N THR A 29 11.74 -4.09 15.39
CA THR A 29 12.78 -3.28 14.74
C THR A 29 12.46 -3.12 13.26
N GLY A 30 12.50 -1.89 12.78
CA GLY A 30 12.52 -1.51 11.38
C GLY A 30 13.75 -0.68 11.06
N TYR A 31 13.72 0.05 9.96
CA TYR A 31 14.81 0.92 9.53
C TYR A 31 14.26 2.26 9.02
N ALA A 32 15.09 3.30 9.05
CA ALA A 32 14.74 4.58 8.48
C ALA A 32 14.41 4.40 6.99
N GLY A 33 13.21 4.83 6.62
CA GLY A 33 12.68 4.62 5.28
C GLY A 33 11.61 3.56 5.16
N ASP A 34 11.42 2.73 6.17
CA ASP A 34 10.28 1.83 6.23
C ASP A 34 8.95 2.59 6.40
N THR A 35 7.88 1.97 5.96
CA THR A 35 6.54 2.22 6.48
C THR A 35 6.24 1.26 7.64
N LEU A 36 5.22 1.55 8.43
CA LEU A 36 4.77 0.62 9.46
C LEU A 36 4.45 -0.76 8.85
N ALA A 37 3.81 -0.79 7.66
CA ALA A 37 3.49 -2.02 6.94
C ALA A 37 4.74 -2.81 6.54
N SER A 38 5.74 -2.17 5.92
CA SER A 38 6.97 -2.85 5.49
C SER A 38 7.76 -3.39 6.67
N ALA A 39 7.83 -2.63 7.78
CA ALA A 39 8.49 -3.07 9.00
C ALA A 39 7.77 -4.26 9.67
N LEU A 40 6.43 -4.25 9.71
CA LEU A 40 5.64 -5.37 10.24
C LEU A 40 5.82 -6.63 9.40
N LEU A 41 5.75 -6.53 8.06
CA LEU A 41 5.99 -7.66 7.16
C LEU A 41 7.41 -8.21 7.31
N ALA A 42 8.43 -7.34 7.45
CA ALA A 42 9.81 -7.75 7.68
C ALA A 42 9.97 -8.57 8.97
N ASN A 43 9.17 -8.30 9.98
CA ASN A 43 9.11 -9.02 11.24
C ASN A 43 8.14 -10.22 11.24
N GLY A 44 7.55 -10.56 10.08
CA GLY A 44 6.65 -11.71 9.93
C GLY A 44 5.23 -11.47 10.42
N VAL A 45 4.84 -10.23 10.70
CA VAL A 45 3.47 -9.86 11.08
C VAL A 45 2.65 -9.73 9.80
N ARG A 46 1.87 -10.75 9.47
CA ARG A 46 1.06 -10.81 8.25
C ARG A 46 -0.42 -10.51 8.47
N MET A 47 -0.93 -10.81 9.66
CA MET A 47 -2.33 -10.61 10.04
C MET A 47 -2.46 -9.33 10.85
N LEU A 48 -3.19 -8.34 10.31
CA LEU A 48 -3.41 -7.05 10.95
C LEU A 48 -4.84 -6.82 11.42
N GLY A 49 -5.78 -7.66 10.97
CA GLY A 49 -7.16 -7.45 11.34
C GLY A 49 -8.06 -8.65 11.05
N ARG A 50 -9.36 -8.44 11.27
CA ARG A 50 -10.43 -9.38 10.93
C ARG A 50 -11.59 -8.64 10.28
N SER A 51 -12.28 -9.32 9.36
CA SER A 51 -13.48 -8.76 8.74
C SER A 51 -14.63 -8.65 9.74
N PHE A 52 -15.42 -7.58 9.58
CA PHE A 52 -16.53 -7.27 10.49
C PHE A 52 -17.58 -8.38 10.60
N LYS A 53 -18.08 -8.86 9.45
CA LYS A 53 -19.22 -9.79 9.43
C LYS A 53 -18.81 -11.24 9.72
N TYR A 54 -17.73 -11.72 9.08
CA TYR A 54 -17.36 -13.13 9.13
C TYR A 54 -16.15 -13.41 10.04
N GLY A 55 -15.56 -12.41 10.67
CA GLY A 55 -14.36 -12.58 11.50
C GLY A 55 -13.16 -13.16 10.75
N ARG A 56 -13.15 -13.10 9.41
CA ARG A 56 -12.08 -13.69 8.59
C ARG A 56 -10.77 -12.92 8.79
N PRO A 57 -9.63 -13.61 8.86
CA PRO A 57 -8.32 -12.95 8.94
C PRO A 57 -8.12 -11.98 7.77
N ARG A 58 -7.50 -10.86 8.04
CA ARG A 58 -7.12 -9.83 7.05
C ARG A 58 -5.66 -9.48 7.21
N GLY A 59 -4.97 -9.34 6.09
CA GLY A 59 -3.59 -8.90 6.00
C GLY A 59 -3.46 -7.68 5.10
N ILE A 60 -2.22 -7.30 4.83
CA ILE A 60 -1.86 -6.25 3.89
C ILE A 60 -2.08 -6.79 2.47
N VAL A 61 -2.69 -6.00 1.60
CA VAL A 61 -2.96 -6.31 0.19
C VAL A 61 -2.17 -5.41 -0.76
N GLY A 62 -2.11 -4.11 -0.45
CA GLY A 62 -1.41 -3.08 -1.21
C GLY A 62 -0.09 -2.65 -0.57
N ALA A 63 0.56 -1.64 -1.15
CA ALA A 63 1.78 -1.04 -0.61
C ALA A 63 1.69 0.49 -0.47
N GLY A 64 0.57 1.09 -0.80
CA GLY A 64 0.31 2.53 -0.77
C GLY A 64 -1.09 2.88 -0.30
N ALA A 65 -1.65 3.96 -0.83
CA ALA A 65 -2.98 4.47 -0.47
C ALA A 65 -4.13 3.53 -0.86
N GLU A 66 -3.90 2.60 -1.77
CA GLU A 66 -4.87 1.59 -2.20
C GLU A 66 -5.14 0.49 -1.16
N GLU A 67 -4.36 0.41 -0.09
CA GLU A 67 -4.50 -0.63 0.95
C GLU A 67 -5.89 -0.60 1.61
N PRO A 68 -6.66 -1.72 1.56
CA PRO A 68 -8.03 -1.73 2.08
C PRO A 68 -8.16 -2.19 3.54
N ASN A 69 -7.19 -2.92 4.10
CA ASN A 69 -7.38 -3.69 5.34
C ASN A 69 -6.51 -3.25 6.51
N ALA A 70 -5.34 -2.66 6.26
CA ALA A 70 -4.32 -2.42 7.27
C ALA A 70 -4.54 -1.08 7.99
N LEU A 71 -5.76 -0.85 8.49
CA LEU A 71 -6.06 0.29 9.35
C LEU A 71 -5.46 0.08 10.74
N THR A 72 -4.74 1.08 11.21
CA THR A 72 -4.09 1.11 12.51
C THR A 72 -4.43 2.38 13.25
N GLN A 73 -4.34 2.33 14.56
CA GLN A 73 -4.34 3.50 15.42
C GLN A 73 -2.90 3.75 15.84
N VAL A 74 -2.43 4.97 15.59
CA VAL A 74 -1.06 5.39 15.86
C VAL A 74 -1.07 6.31 17.07
N GLU A 75 -0.06 6.19 17.91
CA GLU A 75 0.14 6.90 19.18
C GLU A 75 -0.94 6.68 20.23
N THR A 76 -0.78 7.31 21.38
CA THR A 76 -1.64 7.19 22.56
C THR A 76 -1.93 8.57 23.15
N GLY A 77 -2.94 8.67 24.02
CA GLY A 77 -3.34 9.92 24.66
C GLY A 77 -3.79 10.97 23.64
N ALA A 78 -3.43 12.22 23.87
CA ALA A 78 -3.74 13.36 23.00
C ALA A 78 -3.17 13.21 21.58
N ALA A 79 -2.02 12.53 21.42
CA ALA A 79 -1.38 12.32 20.13
C ALA A 79 -2.01 11.20 19.28
N THR A 80 -3.07 10.55 19.75
CA THR A 80 -3.74 9.44 19.08
C THR A 80 -4.29 9.83 17.71
N ILE A 81 -3.88 9.09 16.66
CA ILE A 81 -4.45 9.23 15.32
C ILE A 81 -5.11 7.91 14.94
N PRO A 82 -6.45 7.86 14.85
CA PRO A 82 -7.16 6.67 14.42
C PRO A 82 -7.16 6.49 12.90
N ASN A 83 -7.35 5.24 12.47
CA ASN A 83 -7.68 4.89 11.09
C ASN A 83 -6.60 5.23 10.04
N LEU A 84 -5.33 5.27 10.43
CA LEU A 84 -4.23 5.41 9.48
C LEU A 84 -3.94 4.07 8.80
N LYS A 85 -3.68 4.10 7.51
CA LYS A 85 -3.21 2.93 6.77
C LYS A 85 -1.74 2.68 7.09
N ALA A 86 -1.41 1.49 7.57
CA ALA A 86 -0.03 1.14 7.91
C ALA A 86 0.96 1.31 6.75
N THR A 87 0.47 1.24 5.50
CA THR A 87 1.24 1.46 4.28
C THR A 87 1.62 2.92 4.04
N GLN A 88 0.92 3.87 4.67
CA GLN A 88 1.15 5.31 4.55
C GLN A 88 1.80 5.92 5.81
N VAL A 89 1.91 5.17 6.90
CA VAL A 89 2.59 5.60 8.12
C VAL A 89 4.09 5.42 7.94
N GLU A 90 4.84 6.53 7.88
CA GLU A 90 6.30 6.50 7.92
C GLU A 90 6.78 6.05 9.29
N LEU A 91 7.76 5.15 9.32
CA LEU A 91 8.30 4.63 10.57
C LEU A 91 9.28 5.62 11.18
N TYR A 92 9.10 5.93 12.47
CA TYR A 92 10.02 6.73 13.28
C TYR A 92 10.31 6.06 14.62
N ASP A 93 11.39 6.44 15.28
CA ASP A 93 11.80 5.82 16.54
C ASP A 93 10.80 6.11 17.67
N GLY A 94 10.46 5.05 18.41
CA GLY A 94 9.45 5.13 19.47
C GLY A 94 7.98 5.10 19.00
N LEU A 95 7.71 5.00 17.70
CA LEU A 95 6.33 4.91 17.20
C LEU A 95 5.56 3.81 17.91
N THR A 96 4.38 4.15 18.40
CA THR A 96 3.45 3.19 19.01
C THR A 96 2.20 3.06 18.12
N ALA A 97 1.90 1.84 17.72
CA ALA A 97 0.71 1.58 16.92
C ALA A 97 -0.05 0.34 17.42
N ARG A 98 -1.32 0.30 17.13
CA ARG A 98 -2.18 -0.85 17.44
C ARG A 98 -3.17 -1.13 16.33
N ARG A 99 -3.59 -2.39 16.24
CA ARG A 99 -4.69 -2.79 15.37
C ARG A 99 -6.01 -2.17 15.83
N THR A 100 -6.96 -2.10 14.93
CA THR A 100 -8.32 -1.59 15.20
C THR A 100 -9.37 -2.70 15.35
N THR A 101 -9.02 -3.97 15.04
CA THR A 101 -9.92 -5.13 15.11
C THR A 101 -9.33 -6.29 15.90
N GLY A 102 -10.19 -7.25 16.30
CA GLY A 102 -9.78 -8.48 17.01
C GLY A 102 -9.64 -8.28 18.52
N TRP A 103 -10.60 -8.78 19.31
CA TRP A 103 -10.58 -8.66 20.77
C TRP A 103 -10.79 -10.04 21.44
N PRO A 104 -9.99 -10.41 22.46
CA PRO A 104 -8.84 -9.68 23.02
C PRO A 104 -7.55 -9.78 22.17
N ALA A 105 -7.43 -10.74 21.27
CA ALA A 105 -6.28 -10.94 20.39
C ALA A 105 -6.72 -11.39 18.99
N LEU A 106 -5.90 -11.14 17.97
CA LEU A 106 -6.19 -11.61 16.59
C LEU A 106 -6.29 -13.13 16.50
N ASP A 107 -5.43 -13.84 17.26
CA ASP A 107 -5.41 -15.30 17.27
C ASP A 107 -6.57 -15.91 18.05
N PHE A 108 -7.07 -15.19 19.04
CA PHE A 108 -8.19 -15.58 19.88
C PHE A 108 -9.21 -14.44 19.95
N ASP A 109 -9.97 -14.29 18.89
CA ASP A 109 -11.00 -13.25 18.78
C ASP A 109 -12.36 -13.81 19.15
N LEU A 110 -12.88 -13.43 20.34
CA LEU A 110 -14.20 -13.83 20.80
C LEU A 110 -15.31 -13.30 19.89
N LYS A 111 -15.12 -12.14 19.24
CA LYS A 111 -16.07 -11.60 18.28
C LYS A 111 -16.16 -12.45 17.00
N SER A 112 -15.12 -13.26 16.68
CA SER A 112 -15.14 -14.17 15.53
C SER A 112 -16.15 -15.29 15.68
N VAL A 113 -16.58 -15.62 16.91
CA VAL A 113 -17.65 -16.61 17.16
C VAL A 113 -18.97 -16.14 16.57
N SER A 114 -19.25 -14.83 16.58
CA SER A 114 -20.44 -14.27 15.92
C SER A 114 -20.44 -14.51 14.41
N GLY A 115 -19.27 -14.68 13.80
CA GLY A 115 -19.10 -15.01 12.39
C GLY A 115 -19.80 -16.33 11.98
N ARG A 116 -19.96 -17.29 12.92
CA ARG A 116 -20.71 -18.53 12.67
C ARG A 116 -22.21 -18.28 12.44
N PHE A 117 -22.74 -17.23 13.02
CA PHE A 117 -24.13 -16.80 12.86
C PHE A 117 -24.31 -15.77 11.74
N SER A 118 -23.22 -15.29 11.16
CA SER A 118 -23.24 -14.20 10.19
C SER A 118 -24.00 -14.51 8.90
N ARG A 119 -24.14 -15.80 8.52
CA ARG A 119 -24.94 -16.22 7.37
C ARG A 119 -26.44 -15.91 7.55
N PHE A 120 -26.91 -15.79 8.81
CA PHE A 120 -28.29 -15.43 9.14
C PHE A 120 -28.49 -13.91 9.20
N MET A 121 -27.41 -13.12 9.20
CA MET A 121 -27.46 -11.67 9.21
C MET A 121 -27.51 -11.16 7.76
N PRO A 122 -28.61 -10.53 7.32
CA PRO A 122 -28.68 -9.98 5.96
C PRO A 122 -27.65 -8.85 5.79
N ALA A 123 -27.31 -8.53 4.53
CA ALA A 123 -26.49 -7.37 4.23
C ALA A 123 -27.16 -6.10 4.80
N GLY A 124 -26.37 -5.26 5.47
CA GLY A 124 -26.89 -4.04 6.09
C GLY A 124 -27.79 -4.27 7.31
N PHE A 125 -27.67 -5.43 8.01
CA PHE A 125 -28.48 -5.76 9.19
C PHE A 125 -28.45 -4.63 10.24
N TYR A 126 -27.32 -3.98 10.42
CA TYR A 126 -27.17 -2.87 11.38
C TYR A 126 -27.99 -1.63 10.99
N TYR A 127 -28.15 -1.32 9.72
CA TYR A 127 -29.07 -0.27 9.27
C TYR A 127 -30.53 -0.62 9.55
N LYS A 128 -30.89 -1.88 9.43
CA LYS A 128 -32.28 -2.33 9.59
C LYS A 128 -32.66 -2.56 11.05
N THR A 129 -31.70 -2.99 11.88
CA THR A 129 -31.97 -3.39 13.28
C THR A 129 -31.89 -2.22 14.26
N PHE A 130 -31.03 -1.22 13.97
CA PHE A 130 -30.74 -0.13 14.91
C PHE A 130 -31.21 1.25 14.42
N GLN A 131 -32.30 1.30 13.66
CA GLN A 131 -32.84 2.54 13.06
C GLN A 131 -33.45 3.51 14.07
N SER A 132 -33.63 3.13 15.33
CA SER A 132 -34.19 4.02 16.34
C SER A 132 -33.22 5.18 16.63
N ARG A 133 -33.68 6.41 16.39
CA ARG A 133 -32.92 7.63 16.64
C ARG A 133 -32.45 7.76 18.09
N ALA A 134 -33.23 7.23 19.04
CA ALA A 134 -32.90 7.25 20.47
C ALA A 134 -31.87 6.17 20.86
N LEU A 135 -31.82 5.05 20.14
CA LEU A 135 -30.93 3.92 20.46
C LEU A 135 -29.61 3.98 19.67
N TRP A 136 -29.59 4.65 18.51
CA TRP A 136 -28.42 4.74 17.65
C TRP A 136 -27.14 5.21 18.37
N PRO A 137 -27.13 6.29 19.18
CA PRO A 137 -25.92 6.74 19.87
C PRO A 137 -25.30 5.69 20.80
N LYS A 138 -26.13 4.79 21.36
CA LYS A 138 -25.66 3.71 22.23
C LYS A 138 -25.04 2.55 21.47
N PHE A 139 -25.54 2.26 20.26
CA PHE A 139 -25.07 1.15 19.45
C PHE A 139 -23.97 1.56 18.46
N GLU A 140 -23.92 2.83 18.06
CA GLU A 140 -22.93 3.34 17.10
C GLU A 140 -21.50 3.04 17.53
N HIS A 141 -21.16 3.30 18.77
CA HIS A 141 -19.83 3.05 19.32
C HIS A 141 -19.44 1.56 19.21
N VAL A 142 -20.34 0.66 19.57
CA VAL A 142 -20.10 -0.81 19.50
C VAL A 142 -19.97 -1.25 18.04
N ILE A 143 -20.83 -0.73 17.17
CA ILE A 143 -20.82 -1.06 15.73
C ILE A 143 -19.53 -0.54 15.10
N ARG A 144 -19.12 0.69 15.38
CA ARG A 144 -17.89 1.30 14.88
C ARG A 144 -16.66 0.51 15.30
N GLN A 145 -16.54 0.17 16.58
CA GLN A 145 -15.45 -0.69 17.06
C GLN A 145 -15.46 -2.07 16.40
N ALA A 146 -16.63 -2.68 16.24
CA ALA A 146 -16.76 -3.97 15.60
C ALA A 146 -16.40 -3.90 14.10
N ALA A 147 -16.69 -2.78 13.44
CA ALA A 147 -16.33 -2.52 12.05
C ALA A 147 -14.81 -2.27 11.86
N GLY A 148 -14.05 -2.12 12.95
CA GLY A 148 -12.60 -1.94 12.87
C GLY A 148 -12.16 -0.49 12.72
N TYR A 149 -13.01 0.44 13.09
CA TYR A 149 -12.61 1.85 13.19
C TYR A 149 -12.06 2.14 14.59
N GLY A 150 -10.94 2.86 14.63
CA GLY A 150 -10.33 3.35 15.87
C GLY A 150 -11.20 4.40 16.57
N SER A 151 -10.83 4.72 17.80
CA SER A 151 -11.48 5.76 18.58
C SER A 151 -10.73 7.08 18.50
N ALA A 152 -11.46 8.18 18.43
CA ALA A 152 -10.86 9.51 18.60
C ALA A 152 -10.21 9.62 19.99
N PRO A 153 -9.17 10.46 20.17
CA PRO A 153 -8.62 10.76 21.48
C PRO A 153 -9.69 11.39 22.38
N GLU A 154 -9.60 11.09 23.68
CA GLU A 154 -10.46 11.71 24.70
C GLU A 154 -9.82 12.98 25.26
N GLU A 155 -8.51 13.10 25.12
CA GLU A 155 -7.72 14.26 25.54
C GLU A 155 -7.72 15.32 24.45
N ALA A 156 -7.52 16.58 24.85
CA ALA A 156 -7.45 17.70 23.92
C ALA A 156 -6.23 17.56 23.00
N ASP A 157 -6.42 17.84 21.72
CA ASP A 157 -5.33 17.93 20.74
C ASP A 157 -4.51 19.20 21.01
N LEU A 158 -3.23 19.04 21.28
CA LEU A 158 -2.31 20.13 21.58
C LEU A 158 -1.56 20.61 20.32
N ASP A 159 -1.71 19.90 19.19
CA ASP A 159 -1.07 20.27 17.94
C ASP A 159 -1.70 21.52 17.32
N SER A 160 -0.91 22.27 16.61
CA SER A 160 -1.38 23.42 15.82
C SER A 160 -1.52 23.05 14.33
N TYR A 161 -2.46 23.70 13.67
CA TYR A 161 -2.76 23.50 12.25
C TYR A 161 -2.86 24.86 11.58
N ASP A 162 -2.35 24.96 10.34
CA ASP A 162 -2.48 26.20 9.60
C ASP A 162 -3.10 26.03 8.21
N HIS A 163 -3.41 27.14 7.58
CA HIS A 163 -4.04 27.21 6.28
C HIS A 163 -3.21 28.11 5.36
N SER A 164 -2.97 27.64 4.14
CA SER A 164 -2.26 28.38 3.11
C SER A 164 -3.14 28.59 1.90
N HIS A 165 -3.21 29.82 1.41
CA HIS A 165 -3.84 30.18 0.15
C HIS A 165 -2.77 30.46 -0.89
N ARG A 166 -2.82 29.78 -2.04
CA ARG A 166 -1.82 29.83 -3.08
C ARG A 166 -2.44 30.02 -4.45
N HIS A 167 -1.65 30.55 -5.36
CA HIS A 167 -1.96 30.62 -6.78
C HIS A 167 -0.84 29.99 -7.59
N ALA A 168 -1.20 29.22 -8.61
CA ALA A 168 -0.27 28.62 -9.55
C ALA A 168 -0.84 28.75 -10.97
N GLU A 169 0.01 28.79 -11.98
CA GLU A 169 -0.46 28.66 -13.37
C GLU A 169 -0.85 27.20 -13.62
N VAL A 170 -0.01 26.27 -13.15
CA VAL A 170 -0.30 24.84 -13.26
C VAL A 170 -0.07 24.13 -11.92
N VAL A 171 -1.03 23.31 -11.50
CA VAL A 171 -0.83 22.33 -10.42
C VAL A 171 -0.69 20.96 -11.07
N VAL A 172 0.37 20.23 -10.71
CA VAL A 172 0.61 18.85 -11.10
C VAL A 172 0.42 17.97 -9.85
N VAL A 173 -0.50 17.02 -9.90
CA VAL A 173 -0.77 16.09 -8.80
C VAL A 173 -0.18 14.72 -9.13
N GLY A 174 0.81 14.30 -8.35
CA GLY A 174 1.57 13.07 -8.51
C GLY A 174 2.98 13.31 -9.02
N GLY A 175 3.97 12.94 -8.21
CA GLY A 175 5.41 13.07 -8.47
C GLY A 175 6.05 11.82 -9.08
N GLY A 176 5.28 11.00 -9.80
CA GLY A 176 5.78 9.91 -10.62
C GLY A 176 6.44 10.42 -11.92
N PRO A 177 6.96 9.52 -12.81
CA PRO A 177 7.69 9.92 -14.02
C PRO A 177 6.93 10.91 -14.89
N CYS A 178 5.63 10.68 -15.13
CA CYS A 178 4.80 11.58 -15.95
C CYS A 178 4.65 12.97 -15.31
N GLY A 179 4.39 13.02 -13.99
CA GLY A 179 4.24 14.29 -13.28
C GLY A 179 5.55 15.07 -13.21
N LEU A 180 6.67 14.39 -12.99
CA LEU A 180 8.00 14.99 -12.98
C LEU A 180 8.36 15.61 -14.35
N LEU A 181 8.17 14.87 -15.44
CA LEU A 181 8.41 15.38 -16.80
C LEU A 181 7.49 16.53 -17.14
N THR A 182 6.22 16.45 -16.74
CA THR A 182 5.26 17.54 -16.95
C THR A 182 5.71 18.81 -16.21
N ALA A 183 6.01 18.67 -14.91
CA ALA A 183 6.46 19.80 -14.09
C ALA A 183 7.77 20.40 -14.62
N LEU A 184 8.71 19.57 -15.09
CA LEU A 184 9.98 20.02 -15.66
C LEU A 184 9.77 20.82 -16.95
N ASN A 185 8.99 20.30 -17.90
CA ASN A 185 8.75 20.97 -19.16
C ASN A 185 8.02 22.31 -18.97
N LEU A 186 7.03 22.35 -18.08
CA LEU A 186 6.31 23.58 -17.74
C LEU A 186 7.21 24.60 -17.01
N GLY A 187 8.05 24.11 -16.09
CA GLY A 187 9.01 24.96 -15.37
C GLY A 187 10.09 25.55 -16.27
N ARG A 188 10.62 24.76 -17.24
CA ARG A 188 11.53 25.23 -18.30
C ARG A 188 10.88 26.28 -19.19
N ALA A 189 9.57 26.17 -19.43
CA ALA A 189 8.81 27.19 -20.15
C ALA A 189 8.52 28.45 -19.31
N GLY A 190 8.99 28.51 -18.07
CA GLY A 190 8.87 29.69 -17.19
C GLY A 190 7.52 29.81 -16.48
N LEU A 191 6.68 28.81 -16.50
CA LEU A 191 5.38 28.81 -15.81
C LEU A 191 5.56 28.64 -14.29
N ASN A 192 4.60 29.17 -13.52
CA ASN A 192 4.51 28.95 -12.08
C ASN A 192 3.83 27.59 -11.83
N VAL A 193 4.63 26.58 -11.46
CA VAL A 193 4.22 25.20 -11.28
C VAL A 193 4.24 24.81 -9.81
N THR A 194 3.15 24.19 -9.35
CA THR A 194 3.09 23.52 -8.05
C THR A 194 2.97 22.02 -8.27
N LEU A 195 3.96 21.23 -7.83
CA LEU A 195 3.96 19.78 -7.86
C LEU A 195 3.62 19.24 -6.47
N LEU A 196 2.58 18.41 -6.38
CA LEU A 196 2.13 17.77 -5.14
C LEU A 196 2.37 16.26 -5.23
N ASP A 197 2.93 15.65 -4.17
CA ASP A 197 3.01 14.18 -4.03
C ASP A 197 2.71 13.76 -2.59
N GLU A 198 1.91 12.73 -2.41
CA GLU A 198 1.56 12.20 -1.08
C GLU A 198 2.72 11.49 -0.38
N GLN A 199 3.70 11.01 -1.13
CA GLN A 199 4.83 10.29 -0.58
C GLN A 199 5.95 11.24 -0.13
N ARG A 200 6.82 10.76 0.75
CA ARG A 200 8.02 11.48 1.19
C ARG A 200 9.04 11.67 0.08
N GLU A 201 9.07 10.78 -0.92
CA GLU A 201 10.01 10.76 -2.03
C GLU A 201 9.28 10.81 -3.35
N LEU A 202 9.74 11.68 -4.24
CA LEU A 202 9.30 11.72 -5.62
C LEU A 202 9.84 10.51 -6.40
N GLY A 203 9.10 10.07 -7.41
CA GLY A 203 9.51 8.99 -8.29
C GLY A 203 8.40 7.96 -8.55
N GLY A 204 7.36 7.91 -7.71
CA GLY A 204 6.23 7.01 -7.87
C GLY A 204 6.68 5.56 -8.02
N TRP A 205 6.21 4.89 -9.08
CA TRP A 205 6.56 3.49 -9.37
C TRP A 205 8.05 3.23 -9.62
N LEU A 206 8.82 4.23 -10.08
CA LEU A 206 10.27 4.07 -10.25
C LEU A 206 11.00 3.71 -8.96
N LEU A 207 10.49 4.16 -7.80
CA LEU A 207 11.07 3.82 -6.50
C LEU A 207 11.07 2.32 -6.20
N SER A 208 10.24 1.55 -6.92
CA SER A 208 10.12 0.09 -6.81
C SER A 208 10.67 -0.65 -8.05
N SER A 209 11.28 0.08 -9.00
CA SER A 209 11.73 -0.44 -10.29
C SER A 209 13.25 -0.24 -10.48
N PRO A 210 14.10 -0.92 -9.70
CA PRO A 210 15.56 -0.69 -9.69
C PRO A 210 16.27 -1.05 -11.02
N HIS A 211 15.57 -1.71 -11.93
CA HIS A 211 16.07 -2.11 -13.25
C HIS A 211 15.50 -1.27 -14.40
N ALA A 212 14.68 -0.25 -14.08
CA ALA A 212 14.13 0.63 -15.09
C ALA A 212 15.23 1.41 -15.80
N ILE A 213 15.09 1.54 -17.12
CA ILE A 213 15.94 2.38 -17.98
C ILE A 213 15.05 3.45 -18.59
N ILE A 214 15.42 4.71 -18.47
CA ILE A 214 14.73 5.86 -19.04
C ILE A 214 15.76 6.70 -19.79
N ASP A 215 15.49 7.00 -21.04
CA ASP A 215 16.38 7.77 -21.92
C ASP A 215 17.82 7.21 -21.97
N GLY A 216 17.94 5.86 -21.92
CA GLY A 216 19.22 5.15 -21.99
C GLY A 216 20.03 5.12 -20.69
N GLN A 217 19.52 5.69 -19.59
CA GLN A 217 20.18 5.68 -18.26
C GLN A 217 19.35 4.93 -17.20
N PRO A 218 19.99 4.47 -16.10
CA PRO A 218 19.28 3.89 -14.97
C PRO A 218 18.19 4.82 -14.40
N GLY A 219 17.00 4.29 -14.14
CA GLY A 219 15.85 5.09 -13.72
C GLY A 219 16.09 5.89 -12.44
N TYR A 220 16.93 5.40 -11.52
CA TYR A 220 17.29 6.16 -10.30
C TYR A 220 18.21 7.33 -10.58
N ASP A 221 19.13 7.23 -11.57
CA ASP A 221 19.99 8.33 -11.97
C ASP A 221 19.15 9.39 -12.70
N TRP A 222 18.31 8.96 -13.64
CA TRP A 222 17.33 9.84 -14.29
C TRP A 222 16.47 10.59 -13.27
N LEU A 223 15.98 9.90 -12.24
CA LEU A 223 15.15 10.49 -11.19
C LEU A 223 15.93 11.55 -10.39
N LYS A 224 17.18 11.26 -10.05
CA LYS A 224 18.05 12.22 -9.35
C LYS A 224 18.27 13.48 -10.17
N ASP A 225 18.57 13.33 -11.47
CA ASP A 225 18.84 14.45 -12.37
C ASP A 225 17.60 15.34 -12.55
N ILE A 226 16.44 14.75 -12.84
CA ILE A 226 15.21 15.52 -13.03
C ILE A 226 14.75 16.24 -11.77
N ILE A 227 14.87 15.62 -10.60
CA ILE A 227 14.54 16.27 -9.33
C ILE A 227 15.53 17.39 -9.01
N GLY A 228 16.81 17.19 -9.31
CA GLY A 228 17.85 18.23 -9.16
C GLY A 228 17.54 19.46 -10.01
N GLU A 229 17.19 19.25 -11.26
CA GLU A 229 16.81 20.33 -12.17
C GLU A 229 15.53 21.04 -11.72
N LEU A 230 14.47 20.28 -11.40
CA LEU A 230 13.22 20.87 -10.90
C LEU A 230 13.42 21.78 -9.69
N ARG A 231 14.28 21.38 -8.76
CA ARG A 231 14.61 22.19 -7.58
C ARG A 231 15.39 23.46 -7.90
N SER A 232 16.10 23.50 -9.03
CA SER A 232 16.83 24.69 -9.49
C SER A 232 15.94 25.72 -10.18
N LEU A 233 14.72 25.34 -10.60
CA LEU A 233 13.80 26.21 -11.31
C LEU A 233 13.06 27.14 -10.32
N PRO A 234 13.22 28.47 -10.39
CA PRO A 234 12.74 29.39 -9.34
C PRO A 234 11.20 29.47 -9.26
N ARG A 235 10.50 29.09 -10.32
CA ARG A 235 9.02 29.13 -10.39
C ARG A 235 8.36 27.77 -10.18
N VAL A 236 9.13 26.75 -9.79
CA VAL A 236 8.62 25.42 -9.46
C VAL A 236 8.62 25.22 -7.95
N GLN A 237 7.47 24.92 -7.39
CA GLN A 237 7.32 24.56 -5.98
C GLN A 237 6.96 23.08 -5.86
N ILE A 238 7.65 22.36 -4.99
CA ILE A 238 7.45 20.91 -4.79
C ILE A 238 7.02 20.68 -3.35
N PHE A 239 5.90 19.99 -3.18
CA PHE A 239 5.37 19.57 -1.89
C PHE A 239 5.27 18.05 -1.87
N THR A 240 6.13 17.40 -1.10
CA THR A 240 6.04 15.98 -0.72
C THR A 240 5.22 15.81 0.54
N ARG A 241 4.82 14.58 0.89
CA ARG A 241 3.89 14.30 2.01
C ARG A 241 2.61 15.13 1.95
N THR A 242 2.18 15.46 0.72
CA THR A 242 1.07 16.36 0.48
C THR A 242 0.00 15.67 -0.35
N SER A 243 -1.07 15.27 0.30
CA SER A 243 -2.19 14.57 -0.33
C SER A 243 -3.22 15.55 -0.85
N ALA A 244 -3.38 15.63 -2.17
CA ALA A 244 -4.49 16.33 -2.80
C ALA A 244 -5.77 15.47 -2.64
N PHE A 245 -6.78 15.99 -1.95
CA PHE A 245 -7.97 15.21 -1.61
C PHE A 245 -9.27 15.76 -2.18
N ALA A 246 -9.28 16.98 -2.69
CA ALA A 246 -10.47 17.58 -3.28
C ALA A 246 -10.12 18.52 -4.45
N LEU A 247 -10.96 18.43 -5.49
CA LEU A 247 -10.96 19.34 -6.62
C LEU A 247 -12.36 19.98 -6.69
N HIS A 248 -12.40 21.30 -6.59
CA HIS A 248 -13.61 22.11 -6.62
C HIS A 248 -13.69 22.94 -7.90
N ASP A 249 -14.84 23.60 -8.07
CA ASP A 249 -15.07 24.52 -9.19
C ASP A 249 -13.98 25.57 -9.32
N LEU A 250 -13.77 26.04 -10.54
CA LEU A 250 -12.77 27.04 -10.89
C LEU A 250 -11.32 26.58 -10.52
N ASN A 251 -11.04 25.30 -10.70
CA ASN A 251 -9.72 24.70 -10.46
C ASN A 251 -9.14 25.00 -9.07
N LEU A 252 -9.97 24.91 -8.02
CA LEU A 252 -9.49 24.98 -6.65
C LEU A 252 -9.15 23.56 -6.15
N ILE A 253 -7.87 23.32 -5.89
CA ILE A 253 -7.39 22.10 -5.24
C ILE A 253 -7.25 22.34 -3.73
N GLN A 254 -7.68 21.36 -2.94
CA GLN A 254 -7.33 21.26 -1.52
C GLN A 254 -6.38 20.08 -1.32
N ALA A 255 -5.30 20.35 -0.56
CA ALA A 255 -4.31 19.34 -0.23
C ALA A 255 -3.86 19.50 1.23
N VAL A 256 -3.57 18.40 1.91
CA VAL A 256 -3.02 18.39 3.27
C VAL A 256 -1.56 17.99 3.20
N GLU A 257 -0.69 18.87 3.69
CA GLU A 257 0.74 18.63 3.89
C GLU A 257 0.99 18.15 5.32
N GLN A 258 1.65 17.00 5.47
CA GLN A 258 2.07 16.45 6.75
C GLN A 258 3.47 16.99 7.09
N LEU A 259 3.55 17.96 7.99
CA LEU A 259 4.80 18.62 8.34
C LEU A 259 5.56 17.87 9.45
N GLN A 260 4.85 17.26 10.41
CA GLN A 260 5.45 16.64 11.58
C GLN A 260 4.99 15.21 11.88
N ASP A 261 4.02 14.65 11.14
CA ASP A 261 3.47 13.31 11.40
C ASP A 261 4.52 12.18 11.29
N HIS A 262 5.60 12.42 10.56
CA HIS A 262 6.72 11.50 10.36
C HIS A 262 7.86 11.63 11.40
N LEU A 263 7.71 12.54 12.36
CA LEU A 263 8.69 12.79 13.42
C LEU A 263 8.30 12.09 14.71
N PRO A 264 9.29 11.61 15.50
CA PRO A 264 9.07 11.21 16.88
C PRO A 264 8.37 12.32 17.67
N LEU A 265 7.50 11.95 18.61
CA LEU A 265 6.75 12.95 19.40
C LEU A 265 7.67 13.97 20.10
N ALA A 266 8.83 13.51 20.60
CA ALA A 266 9.79 14.37 21.27
C ALA A 266 10.54 15.36 20.36
N GLU A 267 10.51 15.13 19.03
CA GLU A 267 11.17 15.98 18.03
C GLU A 267 10.18 16.97 17.37
N ARG A 268 8.89 16.84 17.67
CA ARG A 268 7.87 17.76 17.13
C ARG A 268 8.00 19.14 17.77
N SER A 269 7.95 20.16 16.94
CA SER A 269 8.00 21.55 17.36
C SER A 269 6.62 22.03 17.82
N GLU A 270 6.51 22.59 19.01
CA GLU A 270 5.29 23.21 19.52
C GLU A 270 4.91 24.50 18.75
N THR A 271 5.89 25.14 18.11
CA THR A 271 5.71 26.42 17.39
C THR A 271 5.42 26.24 15.90
N SER A 272 5.60 25.03 15.36
CA SER A 272 5.33 24.73 13.96
C SER A 272 4.01 23.95 13.84
N PRO A 273 3.20 24.18 12.79
CA PRO A 273 2.00 23.41 12.59
C PRO A 273 2.36 21.94 12.31
N ARG A 274 1.52 21.05 12.82
CA ARG A 274 1.63 19.62 12.55
C ARG A 274 1.27 19.30 11.11
N GLN A 275 0.18 19.92 10.63
CA GLN A 275 -0.29 19.78 9.25
C GLN A 275 -0.72 21.14 8.72
N ARG A 276 -0.67 21.27 7.40
CA ARG A 276 -1.09 22.48 6.67
C ARG A 276 -2.12 22.14 5.60
N LEU A 277 -3.24 22.84 5.63
CA LEU A 277 -4.23 22.78 4.56
C LEU A 277 -3.89 23.80 3.47
N HIS A 278 -3.49 23.32 2.32
CA HIS A 278 -3.32 24.13 1.13
C HIS A 278 -4.63 24.29 0.36
N ARG A 279 -4.97 25.52 0.01
CA ARG A 279 -6.04 25.88 -0.93
C ARG A 279 -5.38 26.53 -2.12
N ILE A 280 -5.24 25.81 -3.22
CA ILE A 280 -4.47 26.23 -4.39
C ILE A 280 -5.42 26.48 -5.55
N ARG A 281 -5.48 27.75 -6.00
CA ARG A 281 -6.21 28.14 -7.23
C ARG A 281 -5.24 28.06 -8.42
N ALA A 282 -5.62 27.31 -9.44
CA ALA A 282 -4.78 27.11 -10.61
C ALA A 282 -5.51 27.51 -11.90
N SER A 283 -4.76 27.93 -12.93
CA SER A 283 -5.30 28.08 -14.27
C SER A 283 -5.54 26.70 -14.92
N HIS A 284 -4.61 25.76 -14.68
CA HIS A 284 -4.66 24.38 -15.18
C HIS A 284 -4.28 23.38 -14.11
N ILE A 285 -4.83 22.17 -14.21
CA ILE A 285 -4.53 21.05 -13.33
C ILE A 285 -4.17 19.85 -14.17
N VAL A 286 -3.04 19.20 -13.84
CA VAL A 286 -2.60 17.96 -14.44
C VAL A 286 -2.67 16.86 -13.36
N LEU A 287 -3.51 15.85 -13.60
CA LEU A 287 -3.61 14.69 -12.75
C LEU A 287 -2.66 13.60 -13.28
N ALA A 288 -1.54 13.38 -12.59
CA ALA A 288 -0.53 12.37 -12.88
C ALA A 288 -0.46 11.33 -11.74
N THR A 289 -1.62 10.96 -11.22
CA THR A 289 -1.81 10.17 -10.00
C THR A 289 -1.45 8.70 -10.13
N GLY A 290 -1.05 8.27 -11.34
CA GLY A 290 -0.67 6.87 -11.60
C GLY A 290 -1.88 5.95 -11.73
N ALA A 291 -1.67 4.67 -11.40
CA ALA A 291 -2.70 3.64 -11.51
C ALA A 291 -2.56 2.61 -10.39
N ILE A 292 -3.68 2.01 -10.00
CA ILE A 292 -3.78 0.97 -8.99
C ILE A 292 -3.89 -0.40 -9.67
N GLU A 293 -3.15 -1.39 -9.16
CA GLU A 293 -3.26 -2.76 -9.67
C GLU A 293 -4.57 -3.41 -9.22
N ARG A 294 -5.28 -3.98 -10.18
CA ARG A 294 -6.52 -4.73 -9.94
C ARG A 294 -6.19 -6.21 -9.74
N PRO A 295 -6.52 -6.82 -8.58
CA PRO A 295 -6.33 -8.24 -8.39
C PRO A 295 -7.37 -9.05 -9.17
N LEU A 296 -6.97 -10.23 -9.64
CA LEU A 296 -7.90 -11.24 -10.13
C LEU A 296 -8.60 -11.92 -8.93
N VAL A 297 -9.88 -12.21 -9.08
CA VAL A 297 -10.72 -12.76 -8.00
C VAL A 297 -10.64 -14.28 -8.00
N PHE A 298 -10.46 -14.89 -6.81
CA PHE A 298 -10.48 -16.33 -6.60
C PHE A 298 -10.94 -16.66 -5.17
N GLY A 299 -11.24 -17.92 -4.89
CA GLY A 299 -11.69 -18.34 -3.57
C GLY A 299 -10.65 -18.06 -2.48
N ASN A 300 -11.05 -17.50 -1.34
CA ASN A 300 -10.20 -17.14 -0.21
C ASN A 300 -9.07 -16.15 -0.51
N ASN A 301 -9.24 -15.27 -1.52
CA ASN A 301 -8.26 -14.24 -1.89
C ASN A 301 -8.02 -13.17 -0.82
N ASP A 302 -8.68 -13.27 0.31
CA ASP A 302 -8.61 -12.35 1.45
C ASP A 302 -7.72 -12.84 2.60
N LEU A 303 -7.07 -14.00 2.45
CA LEU A 303 -6.17 -14.53 3.48
C LEU A 303 -4.89 -13.68 3.61
N PRO A 304 -4.37 -13.47 4.84
CA PRO A 304 -3.06 -12.85 5.04
C PRO A 304 -1.95 -13.54 4.25
N GLY A 305 -1.08 -12.74 3.63
CA GLY A 305 -0.03 -13.21 2.71
C GLY A 305 -0.48 -13.24 1.25
N ILE A 306 -1.70 -12.80 0.95
CA ILE A 306 -2.18 -12.55 -0.41
C ILE A 306 -2.18 -11.05 -0.65
N LEU A 307 -1.42 -10.61 -1.65
CA LEU A 307 -1.21 -9.21 -2.00
C LEU A 307 -1.43 -9.01 -3.51
N THR A 308 -1.41 -7.76 -3.95
CA THR A 308 -1.20 -7.47 -5.38
C THR A 308 0.24 -7.83 -5.77
N ALA A 309 0.49 -8.18 -7.03
CA ALA A 309 1.83 -8.50 -7.51
C ALA A 309 2.75 -7.27 -7.42
N SER A 310 2.19 -6.08 -7.67
CA SER A 310 2.89 -4.81 -7.50
C SER A 310 3.32 -4.55 -6.04
N ALA A 311 2.48 -4.91 -5.07
CA ALA A 311 2.82 -4.76 -3.67
C ALA A 311 3.98 -5.68 -3.27
N LEU A 312 3.98 -6.96 -3.71
CA LEU A 312 5.11 -7.88 -3.49
C LEU A 312 6.40 -7.32 -4.06
N THR A 313 6.35 -6.77 -5.28
CA THR A 313 7.49 -6.12 -5.94
C THR A 313 7.96 -4.89 -5.17
N THR A 314 7.03 -4.06 -4.71
CA THR A 314 7.34 -2.86 -3.92
C THR A 314 7.98 -3.22 -2.58
N TYR A 315 7.44 -4.18 -1.85
CA TYR A 315 8.04 -4.62 -0.59
C TYR A 315 9.45 -5.18 -0.80
N LEU A 316 9.66 -5.96 -1.86
CA LEU A 316 10.99 -6.47 -2.17
C LEU A 316 11.95 -5.33 -2.57
N ASN A 317 11.62 -4.60 -3.63
CA ASN A 317 12.57 -3.71 -4.30
C ASN A 317 12.79 -2.40 -3.54
N ARG A 318 11.71 -1.80 -2.99
CA ARG A 318 11.82 -0.53 -2.26
C ARG A 318 12.23 -0.72 -0.80
N TYR A 319 11.65 -1.75 -0.15
CA TYR A 319 11.83 -1.92 1.29
C TYR A 319 12.74 -3.10 1.67
N GLY A 320 13.18 -3.91 0.72
CA GLY A 320 13.99 -5.10 1.01
C GLY A 320 13.24 -6.14 1.86
N VAL A 321 11.97 -6.39 1.56
CA VAL A 321 11.14 -7.35 2.31
C VAL A 321 10.58 -8.42 1.38
N ALA A 322 10.99 -9.66 1.55
CA ALA A 322 10.33 -10.81 0.93
C ALA A 322 9.17 -11.25 1.82
N VAL A 323 7.94 -10.98 1.41
CA VAL A 323 6.72 -11.35 2.16
C VAL A 323 6.63 -12.86 2.38
N GLY A 324 7.15 -13.65 1.44
CA GLY A 324 7.27 -15.10 1.51
C GLY A 324 8.48 -15.62 0.76
N ARG A 325 8.82 -16.90 0.95
CA ARG A 325 9.92 -17.57 0.26
C ARG A 325 9.43 -18.50 -0.86
N ARG A 326 8.21 -19.00 -0.75
CA ARG A 326 7.53 -19.76 -1.79
C ARG A 326 6.37 -18.90 -2.28
N VAL A 327 6.52 -18.30 -3.45
CA VAL A 327 5.60 -17.30 -3.99
C VAL A 327 4.86 -17.87 -5.18
N VAL A 328 3.55 -17.79 -5.18
CA VAL A 328 2.73 -18.03 -6.37
C VAL A 328 2.18 -16.70 -6.85
N LEU A 329 2.42 -16.37 -8.11
CA LEU A 329 1.85 -15.21 -8.77
C LEU A 329 0.79 -15.65 -9.77
N GLN A 330 -0.29 -14.85 -9.88
CA GLN A 330 -1.25 -14.99 -10.97
C GLN A 330 -1.29 -13.68 -11.76
N THR A 331 -1.31 -13.80 -13.08
CA THR A 331 -1.39 -12.64 -13.97
C THR A 331 -2.26 -12.90 -15.19
N SER A 332 -2.80 -11.84 -15.78
CA SER A 332 -3.44 -11.81 -17.10
C SER A 332 -2.72 -10.87 -18.08
N ASN A 333 -1.51 -10.39 -17.71
CA ASN A 333 -0.76 -9.38 -18.45
C ASN A 333 0.74 -9.48 -18.17
N ASP A 334 1.56 -8.62 -18.79
CA ASP A 334 3.02 -8.66 -18.68
C ASP A 334 3.55 -8.00 -17.39
N PHE A 335 2.73 -7.23 -16.70
CA PHE A 335 3.17 -6.36 -15.59
C PHE A 335 3.80 -7.13 -14.42
N ALA A 336 3.29 -8.34 -14.10
CA ALA A 336 3.81 -9.15 -12.99
C ALA A 336 5.14 -9.86 -13.27
N TYR A 337 5.55 -9.97 -14.53
CA TYR A 337 6.75 -10.75 -14.90
C TYR A 337 8.05 -10.21 -14.35
N GLN A 338 8.24 -8.87 -14.39
CA GLN A 338 9.45 -8.27 -13.82
C GLN A 338 9.54 -8.53 -12.30
N GLY A 339 8.43 -8.39 -11.58
CA GLY A 339 8.37 -8.69 -10.15
C GLY A 339 8.64 -10.16 -9.85
N ALA A 340 8.15 -11.08 -10.69
CA ALA A 340 8.46 -12.50 -10.57
C ALA A 340 9.97 -12.77 -10.72
N CYS A 341 10.62 -12.16 -11.71
CA CYS A 341 12.07 -12.25 -11.89
C CYS A 341 12.84 -11.68 -10.69
N ASP A 342 12.40 -10.56 -10.15
CA ASP A 342 13.06 -9.92 -9.02
C ASP A 342 12.96 -10.78 -7.75
N LEU A 343 11.79 -11.35 -7.48
CA LEU A 343 11.58 -12.30 -6.38
C LEU A 343 12.46 -13.56 -6.53
N ALA A 344 12.55 -14.11 -7.73
CA ALA A 344 13.39 -15.27 -7.99
C ALA A 344 14.88 -14.97 -7.78
N ARG A 345 15.38 -13.84 -8.30
CA ARG A 345 16.75 -13.36 -8.06
C ARG A 345 17.05 -13.10 -6.59
N ALA A 346 16.04 -12.71 -5.82
CA ALA A 346 16.15 -12.54 -4.39
C ALA A 346 16.11 -13.85 -3.59
N GLY A 347 16.13 -15.00 -4.27
CA GLY A 347 16.16 -16.34 -3.68
C GLY A 347 14.81 -16.89 -3.24
N CYS A 348 13.71 -16.37 -3.78
CA CYS A 348 12.39 -16.96 -3.63
C CYS A 348 12.15 -18.05 -4.69
N SER A 349 11.45 -19.11 -4.32
CA SER A 349 10.87 -20.05 -5.27
C SER A 349 9.59 -19.43 -5.83
N VAL A 350 9.52 -19.20 -7.13
CA VAL A 350 8.42 -18.48 -7.78
C VAL A 350 7.74 -19.33 -8.84
N VAL A 351 6.42 -19.46 -8.72
CA VAL A 351 5.54 -19.99 -9.74
C VAL A 351 4.66 -18.87 -10.27
N LEU A 352 4.63 -18.66 -11.58
CA LEU A 352 3.80 -17.65 -12.25
C LEU A 352 2.73 -18.33 -13.11
N ALA A 353 1.48 -18.30 -12.65
CA ALA A 353 0.32 -18.72 -13.40
C ALA A 353 -0.17 -17.58 -14.30
N ASP A 354 -0.02 -17.71 -15.61
CA ASP A 354 -0.54 -16.74 -16.58
C ASP A 354 -1.84 -17.28 -17.17
N THR A 355 -2.93 -16.52 -17.04
CA THR A 355 -4.23 -16.94 -17.59
C THR A 355 -4.23 -17.02 -19.12
N ARG A 356 -3.31 -16.34 -19.77
CA ARG A 356 -3.14 -16.39 -21.21
C ARG A 356 -2.44 -17.71 -21.61
N THR A 357 -2.94 -18.34 -22.65
CA THR A 357 -2.33 -19.57 -23.20
C THR A 357 -1.05 -19.28 -23.99
N ARG A 358 -0.87 -18.04 -24.44
CA ARG A 358 0.30 -17.55 -25.18
C ARG A 358 0.73 -16.20 -24.62
N PRO A 359 1.53 -16.17 -23.55
CA PRO A 359 2.08 -14.93 -23.03
C PRO A 359 3.11 -14.33 -23.98
N ASN A 360 3.58 -13.12 -23.65
CA ASN A 360 4.64 -12.47 -24.40
C ASN A 360 5.95 -13.28 -24.27
N THR A 361 6.46 -13.77 -25.40
CA THR A 361 7.63 -14.65 -25.46
C THR A 361 8.88 -14.05 -24.83
N VAL A 362 9.10 -12.74 -24.95
CA VAL A 362 10.27 -12.07 -24.38
C VAL A 362 10.20 -12.10 -22.84
N TRP A 363 9.02 -11.84 -22.26
CA TRP A 363 8.84 -11.89 -20.82
C TRP A 363 8.91 -13.32 -20.27
N GLU A 364 8.34 -14.28 -21.00
CA GLU A 364 8.41 -15.70 -20.63
C GLU A 364 9.86 -16.20 -20.62
N GLN A 365 10.65 -15.90 -21.64
CA GLN A 365 12.07 -16.23 -21.69
C GLN A 365 12.87 -15.60 -20.56
N ARG A 366 12.63 -14.32 -20.25
CA ARG A 366 13.28 -13.64 -19.12
C ARG A 366 12.93 -14.28 -17.78
N ALA A 367 11.68 -14.68 -17.60
CA ALA A 367 11.21 -15.32 -16.38
C ALA A 367 11.86 -16.71 -16.20
N HIS A 368 11.92 -17.52 -17.25
CA HIS A 368 12.62 -18.81 -17.24
C HIS A 368 14.11 -18.64 -16.94
N ALA A 369 14.77 -17.66 -17.58
CA ALA A 369 16.18 -17.36 -17.32
C ALA A 369 16.45 -16.91 -15.87
N ALA A 370 15.46 -16.33 -15.21
CA ALA A 370 15.52 -15.97 -13.79
C ALA A 370 15.15 -17.13 -12.84
N GLY A 371 14.77 -18.29 -13.35
CA GLY A 371 14.39 -19.46 -12.54
C GLY A 371 12.92 -19.47 -12.09
N VAL A 372 12.05 -18.72 -12.77
CA VAL A 372 10.59 -18.71 -12.51
C VAL A 372 9.94 -19.90 -13.23
N ASP A 373 9.11 -20.66 -12.52
CA ASP A 373 8.24 -21.69 -13.11
C ASP A 373 6.99 -21.00 -13.71
N VAL A 374 7.05 -20.72 -15.02
CA VAL A 374 5.94 -20.08 -15.74
C VAL A 374 4.96 -21.13 -16.23
N ARG A 375 3.67 -20.92 -15.94
CA ARG A 375 2.57 -21.83 -16.30
C ARG A 375 1.51 -21.10 -17.12
N PRO A 376 1.66 -21.05 -18.45
CA PRO A 376 0.65 -20.45 -19.34
C PRO A 376 -0.65 -21.26 -19.35
N GLY A 377 -1.78 -20.58 -19.46
CA GLY A 377 -3.11 -21.20 -19.49
C GLY A 377 -3.58 -21.70 -18.12
N TYR A 378 -3.00 -21.20 -17.02
CA TYR A 378 -3.45 -21.52 -15.68
C TYR A 378 -3.95 -20.30 -14.93
N ALA A 379 -4.98 -20.50 -14.11
CA ALA A 379 -5.49 -19.54 -13.14
C ALA A 379 -5.53 -20.15 -11.73
N ILE A 380 -5.57 -19.28 -10.72
CA ILE A 380 -5.84 -19.71 -9.34
C ILE A 380 -7.35 -19.74 -9.13
N SER A 381 -7.88 -20.90 -8.76
CA SER A 381 -9.30 -21.05 -8.37
C SER A 381 -9.54 -20.76 -6.89
N GLY A 382 -8.53 -20.92 -6.05
CA GLY A 382 -8.64 -20.64 -4.63
C GLY A 382 -7.33 -20.77 -3.88
N ALA A 383 -7.27 -20.07 -2.75
CA ALA A 383 -6.18 -20.19 -1.79
C ALA A 383 -6.56 -21.10 -0.62
N LEU A 384 -5.61 -21.88 -0.15
CA LEU A 384 -5.74 -22.76 1.01
C LEU A 384 -5.00 -22.16 2.20
N GLY A 385 -5.61 -22.26 3.38
CA GLY A 385 -5.07 -21.75 4.62
C GLY A 385 -6.17 -21.36 5.60
N SER A 386 -5.82 -21.05 6.82
CA SER A 386 -6.78 -20.63 7.86
C SER A 386 -6.46 -19.23 8.42
N ARG A 387 -5.22 -18.99 8.83
CA ARG A 387 -4.74 -17.71 9.36
C ARG A 387 -3.88 -16.95 8.36
N ALA A 388 -3.28 -17.65 7.43
CA ALA A 388 -2.49 -17.13 6.32
C ALA A 388 -2.54 -18.14 5.17
N VAL A 389 -2.15 -17.71 3.98
CA VAL A 389 -2.03 -18.57 2.81
C VAL A 389 -0.97 -19.66 3.04
N LYS A 390 -1.27 -20.89 2.61
CA LYS A 390 -0.38 -22.06 2.68
C LYS A 390 -0.22 -22.74 1.33
N ALA A 391 -1.19 -22.60 0.45
CA ALA A 391 -1.14 -23.15 -0.90
C ALA A 391 -2.13 -22.42 -1.83
N ALA A 392 -1.87 -22.49 -3.14
CA ALA A 392 -2.74 -22.05 -4.21
C ALA A 392 -3.23 -23.27 -5.01
N LYS A 393 -4.54 -23.35 -5.27
CA LYS A 393 -5.13 -24.37 -6.15
C LYS A 393 -5.22 -23.77 -7.56
N LEU A 394 -4.52 -24.35 -8.53
CA LEU A 394 -4.57 -23.95 -9.92
C LEU A 394 -5.68 -24.71 -10.67
N VAL A 395 -6.13 -24.12 -11.77
CA VAL A 395 -7.02 -24.73 -12.76
C VAL A 395 -6.53 -24.37 -14.15
N LYS A 396 -6.77 -25.24 -15.13
CA LYS A 396 -6.50 -24.94 -16.55
C LYS A 396 -7.61 -24.07 -17.11
N ILE A 397 -7.23 -23.08 -17.89
CA ILE A 397 -8.15 -22.19 -18.61
C ILE A 397 -8.29 -22.70 -20.05
N SER A 398 -9.51 -22.64 -20.58
CA SER A 398 -9.79 -22.97 -21.98
C SER A 398 -9.06 -22.01 -22.95
N ALA A 399 -8.87 -22.47 -24.20
CA ALA A 399 -8.14 -21.68 -25.20
C ALA A 399 -8.81 -20.32 -25.51
N ASP A 400 -10.13 -20.24 -25.35
CA ASP A 400 -10.91 -19.00 -25.49
C ASP A 400 -10.92 -18.13 -24.23
N GLN A 401 -10.26 -18.57 -23.15
CA GLN A 401 -10.14 -17.92 -21.86
C GLN A 401 -11.47 -17.65 -21.11
N ASN A 402 -12.56 -18.28 -21.53
CA ASN A 402 -13.91 -18.02 -20.99
C ASN A 402 -14.37 -19.09 -19.98
N SER A 403 -13.65 -20.21 -19.86
CA SER A 403 -14.05 -21.29 -18.98
C SER A 403 -12.86 -22.07 -18.40
N ILE A 404 -13.13 -22.85 -17.37
CA ILE A 404 -12.18 -23.80 -16.82
C ILE A 404 -12.25 -25.07 -17.67
N SER A 405 -11.11 -25.49 -18.22
CA SER A 405 -11.00 -26.69 -19.08
C SER A 405 -10.53 -27.94 -18.32
N GLY A 406 -10.07 -27.80 -17.10
CA GLY A 406 -9.62 -28.93 -16.28
C GLY A 406 -8.98 -28.51 -14.96
N ASP A 407 -8.73 -29.51 -14.12
CA ASP A 407 -8.03 -29.33 -12.87
C ASP A 407 -6.54 -29.07 -13.08
N GLY A 408 -5.94 -28.38 -12.12
CA GLY A 408 -4.52 -28.11 -12.03
C GLY A 408 -3.94 -28.55 -10.68
N PRO A 409 -2.63 -28.43 -10.51
CA PRO A 409 -1.96 -28.80 -9.27
C PRO A 409 -2.29 -27.81 -8.14
N THR A 410 -2.16 -28.30 -6.91
CA THR A 410 -2.08 -27.48 -5.72
C THR A 410 -0.61 -27.19 -5.42
N ILE A 411 -0.25 -25.91 -5.30
CA ILE A 411 1.13 -25.47 -5.10
C ILE A 411 1.26 -24.87 -3.71
N GLU A 412 2.15 -25.43 -2.91
CA GLU A 412 2.46 -24.85 -1.60
C GLU A 412 3.11 -23.49 -1.74
N CYS A 413 2.61 -22.51 -0.99
CA CYS A 413 3.14 -21.15 -0.95
C CYS A 413 2.93 -20.51 0.41
N ASP A 414 3.75 -19.54 0.72
CA ASP A 414 3.62 -18.69 1.90
C ASP A 414 3.39 -17.21 1.56
N ALA A 415 3.41 -16.87 0.27
CA ALA A 415 2.88 -15.62 -0.27
C ALA A 415 2.23 -15.86 -1.63
N LEU A 416 1.21 -15.07 -1.96
CA LEU A 416 0.52 -15.12 -3.23
C LEU A 416 0.32 -13.69 -3.76
N GLY A 417 0.64 -13.47 -5.03
CA GLY A 417 0.43 -12.20 -5.72
C GLY A 417 -0.59 -12.31 -6.84
N SER A 418 -1.39 -11.27 -7.04
CA SER A 418 -2.41 -11.25 -8.10
C SER A 418 -2.31 -9.96 -8.91
N SER A 419 -2.31 -10.09 -10.25
CA SER A 419 -2.24 -9.01 -11.22
C SER A 419 -3.27 -9.17 -12.32
N GLY A 420 -4.32 -8.36 -12.30
CA GLY A 420 -5.37 -8.29 -13.32
C GLY A 420 -5.28 -7.06 -14.22
N GLY A 421 -4.15 -6.35 -14.20
CA GLY A 421 -3.92 -5.10 -14.90
C GLY A 421 -4.04 -3.87 -14.01
N LEU A 422 -3.88 -2.71 -14.61
CA LEU A 422 -3.86 -1.41 -13.94
C LEU A 422 -5.16 -0.64 -14.22
N SER A 423 -5.61 0.15 -13.24
CA SER A 423 -6.74 1.08 -13.37
C SER A 423 -6.29 2.44 -12.83
N PRO A 424 -6.40 3.52 -13.62
CA PRO A 424 -6.09 4.87 -13.20
C PRO A 424 -7.08 5.41 -12.17
#